data_16c7cfd1c1bf7174270c0898e968bd8a
#
_entry.id   16c7cfd1c1bf7174270c0898e968bd8a
#
_cell.length_a   1.000
_cell.length_b   1.000
_cell.length_c   1.000
_cell.angle_alpha   90.00
_cell.angle_beta   90.00
_cell.angle_gamma   90.00
#
_symmetry.space_group_name_H-M   'P 1'
#
loop_
_entity.id
_entity.type
_entity.pdbx_description
1 polymer ?
#
loop_
_entity_poly.entity_id
_entity_poly.type
_entity_poly.pdbx_seq_one_letter_code
_entity_poly.pdbx_strand_id
1 'polypeptide(L)'
;MEYGYIYIIKNKINEKVYIGQTLRSVEERFKQHMKPSNHKKHYKLYRAMNKYGNDNFYYEILESNVCEDIIDEREIYWIEKYNSYKNGYNSTPGGDGRVIFKKNRH
;
A
#
# COMPACT_ATOMS: atom_id res chain seq x y z
N MET A 1 17.72 12.97 5.11
CA MET A 1 16.99 11.72 5.26
C MET A 1 15.49 11.99 5.28
N GLU A 2 14.73 11.25 4.52
CA GLU A 2 13.30 11.45 4.45
C GLU A 2 12.55 10.48 5.34
N TYR A 3 11.36 10.92 5.72
CA TYR A 3 10.46 10.12 6.55
C TYR A 3 9.11 10.05 5.86
N GLY A 4 8.45 8.91 5.99
CA GLY A 4 7.20 8.69 5.31
C GLY A 4 6.18 8.01 6.18
N TYR A 5 5.24 7.36 5.50
CA TYR A 5 4.06 6.76 6.14
C TYR A 5 3.83 5.36 5.60
N ILE A 6 3.30 4.52 6.47
CA ILE A 6 2.65 3.29 6.03
C ILE A 6 1.15 3.53 6.18
N TYR A 7 0.40 3.27 5.13
CA TYR A 7 -1.05 3.50 5.14
C TYR A 7 -1.80 2.25 4.71
N ILE A 8 -3.08 2.25 5.01
CA ILE A 8 -3.96 1.14 4.66
C ILE A 8 -5.17 1.71 3.92
N ILE A 9 -5.56 1.06 2.84
CA ILE A 9 -6.80 1.36 2.12
C ILE A 9 -7.76 0.21 2.39
N LYS A 10 -8.94 0.53 2.84
CA LYS A 10 -9.94 -0.45 3.24
C LYS A 10 -11.18 -0.36 2.35
N ASN A 11 -11.76 -1.52 2.08
CA ASN A 11 -13.03 -1.61 1.37
C ASN A 11 -14.14 -1.88 2.38
N LYS A 12 -15.10 -0.97 2.48
CA LYS A 12 -16.21 -1.09 3.43
C LYS A 12 -17.08 -2.33 3.20
N ILE A 13 -17.07 -2.86 2.00
CA ILE A 13 -17.97 -3.93 1.61
C ILE A 13 -17.47 -5.30 2.08
N ASN A 14 -16.16 -5.58 1.92
CA ASN A 14 -15.65 -6.92 2.14
C ASN A 14 -14.47 -6.99 3.11
N GLU A 15 -14.07 -5.86 3.67
CA GLU A 15 -12.99 -5.76 4.66
C GLU A 15 -11.60 -6.14 4.14
N LYS A 16 -11.43 -6.36 2.86
CA LYS A 16 -10.10 -6.59 2.29
C LYS A 16 -9.35 -5.27 2.24
N VAL A 17 -8.01 -5.35 2.31
CA VAL A 17 -7.20 -4.15 2.45
C VAL A 17 -6.00 -4.16 1.51
N TYR A 18 -5.47 -2.97 1.31
CA TYR A 18 -4.22 -2.71 0.60
C TYR A 18 -3.30 -1.93 1.52
N ILE A 19 -2.06 -2.35 1.64
CA ILE A 19 -1.04 -1.67 2.43
C ILE A 19 -0.07 -0.97 1.47
N GLY A 20 0.25 0.29 1.75
CA GLY A 20 1.18 1.03 0.93
C GLY A 20 2.13 1.88 1.75
N GLN A 21 3.12 2.41 1.06
CA GLN A 21 4.07 3.34 1.65
C GLN A 21 4.16 4.58 0.79
N THR A 22 4.47 5.71 1.41
CA THR A 22 4.71 6.94 0.67
C THR A 22 5.61 7.86 1.48
N LEU A 23 6.48 8.58 0.79
CA LEU A 23 7.29 9.64 1.41
C LEU A 23 6.60 10.98 1.29
N ARG A 24 5.38 11.00 0.76
CA ARG A 24 4.59 12.20 0.57
C ARG A 24 3.29 12.08 1.34
N SER A 25 2.36 12.99 1.07
CA SER A 25 1.05 12.97 1.71
C SER A 25 0.28 11.69 1.40
N VAL A 26 -0.26 11.06 2.43
CA VAL A 26 -1.09 9.87 2.25
C VAL A 26 -2.37 10.24 1.50
N GLU A 27 -2.93 11.41 1.78
CA GLU A 27 -4.12 11.87 1.09
C GLU A 27 -3.89 11.97 -0.42
N GLU A 28 -2.77 12.55 -0.82
CA GLU A 28 -2.44 12.66 -2.24
C GLU A 28 -2.25 11.29 -2.88
N ARG A 29 -1.58 10.40 -2.16
CA ARG A 29 -1.34 9.06 -2.66
C ARG A 29 -2.65 8.30 -2.83
N PHE A 30 -3.57 8.46 -1.89
CA PHE A 30 -4.88 7.84 -1.99
C PHE A 30 -5.64 8.36 -3.21
N LYS A 31 -5.59 9.67 -3.46
CA LYS A 31 -6.23 10.25 -4.63
C LYS A 31 -5.63 9.71 -5.92
N GLN A 32 -4.31 9.48 -5.94
CA GLN A 32 -3.67 8.89 -7.10
C GLN A 32 -4.17 7.47 -7.36
N HIS A 33 -4.37 6.70 -6.32
CA HIS A 33 -4.91 5.34 -6.47
C HIS A 33 -6.28 5.34 -7.12
N MET A 34 -7.05 6.38 -6.93
CA MET A 34 -8.41 6.45 -7.49
C MET A 34 -8.46 6.91 -8.94
N LYS A 35 -7.33 7.26 -9.55
CA LYS A 35 -7.27 7.69 -10.94
C LYS A 35 -7.10 6.51 -11.88
N PRO A 36 -7.94 6.41 -12.93
CA PRO A 36 -7.82 5.29 -13.88
C PRO A 36 -6.45 5.15 -14.53
N SER A 37 -5.73 6.25 -14.71
CA SER A 37 -4.42 6.22 -15.36
C SER A 37 -3.37 5.46 -14.58
N ASN A 38 -3.59 5.19 -13.31
CA ASN A 38 -2.62 4.50 -12.46
C ASN A 38 -2.91 3.02 -12.27
N HIS A 39 -3.84 2.47 -13.02
CA HIS A 39 -4.35 1.12 -12.76
C HIS A 39 -3.36 -0.01 -13.03
N LYS A 40 -2.30 0.24 -13.77
CA LYS A 40 -1.40 -0.85 -14.17
C LYS A 40 -0.58 -1.45 -13.02
N LYS A 41 -0.21 -0.62 -12.04
CA LYS A 41 0.71 -1.07 -10.98
C LYS A 41 0.02 -1.76 -9.82
N HIS A 42 -1.24 -1.45 -9.57
CA HIS A 42 -1.95 -1.96 -8.41
C HIS A 42 -3.23 -2.66 -8.86
N TYR A 43 -3.00 -3.69 -9.61
CA TYR A 43 -4.05 -4.37 -10.36
C TYR A 43 -5.22 -4.84 -9.50
N LYS A 44 -4.94 -5.53 -8.39
CA LYS A 44 -6.01 -6.06 -7.54
C LYS A 44 -6.85 -4.93 -6.93
N LEU A 45 -6.17 -3.88 -6.46
CA LEU A 45 -6.85 -2.75 -5.85
C LEU A 45 -7.78 -2.06 -6.84
N TYR A 46 -7.30 -1.84 -8.05
CA TYR A 46 -8.09 -1.12 -9.04
C TYR A 46 -9.27 -1.92 -9.54
N ARG A 47 -9.11 -3.22 -9.66
CA ARG A 47 -10.24 -4.07 -9.99
C ARG A 47 -11.31 -3.98 -8.93
N ALA A 48 -10.91 -3.96 -7.67
CA ALA A 48 -11.86 -3.82 -6.57
C ALA A 48 -12.52 -2.44 -6.57
N MET A 49 -11.76 -1.39 -6.81
CA MET A 49 -12.33 -0.05 -6.90
C MET A 49 -13.33 0.07 -8.04
N ASN A 50 -13.05 -0.56 -9.18
CA ASN A 50 -13.99 -0.58 -10.28
C ASN A 50 -15.25 -1.38 -9.95
N LYS A 51 -15.09 -2.48 -9.25
CA LYS A 51 -16.21 -3.36 -8.92
C LYS A 51 -17.13 -2.77 -7.85
N TYR A 52 -16.53 -2.22 -6.81
CA TYR A 52 -17.28 -1.79 -5.62
C TYR A 52 -17.54 -0.29 -5.58
N GLY A 53 -16.87 0.48 -6.44
CA GLY A 53 -16.99 1.93 -6.45
C GLY A 53 -15.98 2.59 -5.50
N ASN A 54 -15.39 3.68 -5.97
CA ASN A 54 -14.37 4.41 -5.19
C ASN A 54 -14.91 4.89 -3.85
N ASP A 55 -16.19 5.19 -3.78
CA ASP A 55 -16.82 5.72 -2.57
C ASP A 55 -16.82 4.72 -1.40
N ASN A 56 -16.59 3.46 -1.69
CA ASN A 56 -16.55 2.43 -0.65
C ASN A 56 -15.14 2.22 -0.10
N PHE A 57 -14.17 2.98 -0.57
CA PHE A 57 -12.79 2.85 -0.12
C PHE A 57 -12.38 4.07 0.70
N TYR A 58 -11.60 3.83 1.74
CA TYR A 58 -11.06 4.89 2.58
C TYR A 58 -9.69 4.48 3.09
N TYR A 59 -8.93 5.45 3.59
CA TYR A 59 -7.59 5.15 4.07
C TYR A 59 -7.43 5.53 5.54
N GLU A 60 -6.45 4.90 6.17
CA GLU A 60 -5.98 5.26 7.49
C GLU A 60 -4.46 5.22 7.49
N ILE A 61 -3.83 5.92 8.40
CA ILE A 61 -2.37 5.90 8.55
C ILE A 61 -2.04 4.89 9.63
N LEU A 62 -1.19 3.91 9.28
CA LEU A 62 -0.73 2.90 10.23
C LEU A 62 0.52 3.34 10.97
N GLU A 63 1.46 3.99 10.29
CA GLU A 63 2.67 4.52 10.91
C GLU A 63 3.03 5.85 10.27
N SER A 64 3.52 6.77 11.10
CA SER A 64 4.01 8.07 10.67
C SER A 64 5.50 8.16 10.98
N ASN A 65 6.18 9.10 10.31
CA ASN A 65 7.58 9.38 10.56
C ASN A 65 8.47 8.14 10.43
N VAL A 66 8.18 7.33 9.42
CA VAL A 66 8.95 6.11 9.16
C VAL A 66 10.15 6.49 8.31
N CYS A 67 11.35 6.23 8.83
CA CYS A 67 12.59 6.53 8.12
C CYS A 67 12.65 5.76 6.81
N GLU A 68 13.09 6.43 5.75
CA GLU A 68 13.15 5.79 4.43
C GLU A 68 14.02 4.54 4.41
N ASP A 69 14.99 4.44 5.32
CA ASP A 69 15.86 3.27 5.38
C ASP A 69 15.14 2.01 5.83
N ILE A 70 14.03 2.15 6.55
CA ILE A 70 13.30 0.99 7.07
C ILE A 70 11.88 0.90 6.55
N ILE A 71 11.47 1.83 5.69
CA ILE A 71 10.07 1.90 5.28
C ILE A 71 9.63 0.65 4.53
N ASP A 72 10.52 0.06 3.74
CA ASP A 72 10.19 -1.18 3.03
C ASP A 72 9.94 -2.33 4.00
N GLU A 73 10.74 -2.41 5.05
CA GLU A 73 10.57 -3.45 6.06
C GLU A 73 9.27 -3.26 6.82
N ARG A 74 8.91 -2.01 7.10
CA ARG A 74 7.65 -1.74 7.79
C ARG A 74 6.45 -2.06 6.91
N GLU A 75 6.53 -1.78 5.64
CA GLU A 75 5.47 -2.16 4.71
C GLU A 75 5.28 -3.68 4.68
N ILE A 76 6.39 -4.41 4.57
CA ILE A 76 6.34 -5.88 4.57
C ILE A 76 5.68 -6.40 5.85
N TYR A 77 6.06 -5.84 6.99
CA TYR A 77 5.48 -6.21 8.28
C TYR A 77 3.94 -6.10 8.26
N TRP A 78 3.42 -4.98 7.77
CA TRP A 78 1.98 -4.75 7.76
C TRP A 78 1.25 -5.60 6.72
N ILE A 79 1.88 -5.84 5.58
CA ILE A 79 1.30 -6.73 4.57
C ILE A 79 1.14 -8.13 5.13
N GLU A 80 2.14 -8.61 5.85
CA GLU A 80 2.05 -9.92 6.52
C GLU A 80 1.00 -9.92 7.62
N LYS A 81 0.97 -8.87 8.41
CA LYS A 81 0.04 -8.79 9.54
C LYS A 81 -1.42 -8.82 9.07
N TYR A 82 -1.72 -8.11 7.99
CA TYR A 82 -3.07 -8.08 7.43
C TYR A 82 -3.31 -9.17 6.39
N ASN A 83 -2.27 -9.91 6.03
CA ASN A 83 -2.35 -10.93 4.99
C ASN A 83 -2.91 -10.36 3.68
N SER A 84 -2.52 -9.13 3.36
CA SER A 84 -3.11 -8.39 2.25
C SER A 84 -2.56 -8.80 0.89
N TYR A 85 -1.45 -9.52 0.86
CA TYR A 85 -0.93 -10.07 -0.38
C TYR A 85 -1.74 -11.29 -0.83
N LYS A 86 -2.00 -12.22 0.08
CA LYS A 86 -2.72 -13.45 -0.27
C LYS A 86 -4.23 -13.27 -0.26
N ASN A 87 -4.76 -12.50 0.70
CA ASN A 87 -6.20 -12.34 0.87
C ASN A 87 -6.70 -10.92 0.71
N GLY A 88 -5.87 -10.03 0.17
CA GLY A 88 -6.25 -8.63 0.02
C GLY A 88 -5.83 -8.09 -1.33
N TYR A 89 -5.51 -6.81 -1.35
CA TYR A 89 -5.29 -6.09 -2.60
C TYR A 89 -3.84 -5.81 -2.94
N ASN A 90 -2.89 -6.30 -2.14
CA ASN A 90 -1.49 -6.16 -2.50
C ASN A 90 -1.12 -7.17 -3.57
N SER A 91 -0.35 -6.73 -4.56
CA SER A 91 0.08 -7.58 -5.67
C SER A 91 1.46 -8.20 -5.44
N THR A 92 2.12 -7.79 -4.36
CA THR A 92 3.43 -8.31 -3.96
C THR A 92 3.49 -8.39 -2.45
N PRO A 93 4.48 -9.10 -1.90
CA PRO A 93 4.66 -9.11 -0.44
C PRO A 93 5.26 -7.82 0.12
N GLY A 94 5.48 -6.80 -0.71
CA GLY A 94 5.93 -5.50 -0.24
C GLY A 94 7.38 -5.20 -0.56
N GLY A 95 7.77 -3.93 -0.34
CA GLY A 95 9.15 -3.51 -0.53
C GLY A 95 9.60 -3.45 -1.98
N ASP A 96 8.68 -3.18 -2.89
CA ASP A 96 8.97 -3.19 -4.32
C ASP A 96 10.11 -2.27 -4.69
N GLY A 97 11.02 -2.77 -5.50
CA GLY A 97 12.07 -1.98 -6.08
C GLY A 97 13.23 -1.68 -5.17
N ARG A 98 13.03 -1.69 -3.85
CA ARG A 98 14.10 -1.36 -2.91
C ARG A 98 14.59 -2.55 -2.14
N VAL A 99 13.67 -3.38 -1.72
CA VAL A 99 13.96 -4.58 -0.94
C VAL A 99 14.93 -5.51 -1.66
N ILE A 100 14.87 -5.53 -2.98
CA ILE A 100 15.75 -6.39 -3.78
C ILE A 100 17.21 -6.12 -3.47
N PHE A 101 17.59 -4.86 -3.39
CA PHE A 101 18.98 -4.50 -3.11
C PHE A 101 19.38 -4.89 -1.70
N LYS A 102 18.49 -4.71 -0.74
CA LYS A 102 18.75 -5.08 0.64
C LYS A 102 18.96 -6.57 0.78
N LYS A 103 18.16 -7.37 0.10
CA LYS A 103 18.27 -8.83 0.16
C LYS A 103 19.58 -9.34 -0.42
N ASN A 104 20.14 -8.62 -1.35
CA ASN A 104 21.38 -9.04 -2.00
C ASN A 104 22.63 -8.68 -1.23
N ARG A 105 22.50 -8.17 -0.05
CA ARG A 105 23.63 -7.73 0.75
C ARG A 105 23.98 -8.67 1.89
N HIS A 106 23.68 -9.89 1.75
CA HIS A 106 24.04 -10.88 2.76
C HIS A 106 25.48 -11.24 2.70
#